data_ff42a90a756454b5640de43bc50f7a7a
#
_entry.id   ff42a90a756454b5640de43bc50f7a7a
#
_cell.length_a   1.000
_cell.length_b   1.000
_cell.length_c   1.000
_cell.angle_alpha   90.00
_cell.angle_beta   90.00
_cell.angle_gamma   90.00
#
_symmetry.space_group_name_H-M   'P 1'
#
loop_
_entity.id
_entity.type
_entity.pdbx_description
1 polymer ?
#
loop_
_entity_poly.entity_id
_entity_poly.type
_entity_poly.pdbx_seq_one_letter_code
_entity_poly.pdbx_strand_id
1 'polypeptide(L)'
;MSKKKKLEEVLQKEEPSLVEEGDHEGAYVSLRHIDKVYDNNVQAVFDFNLDIKKHEFIVFVGPSGCGKSTTLRMIAGLEDITRGELYIDGEYSNDRTPKDRDIAMVFQSYALYPHMTVYNNMAFGLKIRHLPKEEIKERVTEAAKILQIEEYLDRKPKALSGGQRQRVALGRAIVRNAKVFLMDEPLSNLDAKLRVQMRSEIVRLHESLGATTIYVTHDQTEAMTMASRIVVMKGGYIQQIGTPIEIYDHPSNLFVATFIGSPAMNVLEGEYEDGKIYLNGGKVEIALPRGTKTAHDAFYKGQIELANAKLAKLEEELSAKEKWDQALADKVENTKNEIASYEEALKVRHKVAYGIRPEDIHDVKEDKEGLTSPVELTVNVAELLGHEYYIHTDFGGVDMVAKIPLSTPIHNGDKISLAFDAKKAHIFDLTSTKRIF
;
A
#
# COMPACT_ATOMS: atom_id res chain seq x y z
N MET A 1 13.21 11.19 34.02
CA MET A 1 11.97 11.45 33.27
C MET A 1 11.07 10.23 33.35
N SER A 2 9.77 10.39 33.58
CA SER A 2 8.84 9.26 33.65
C SER A 2 8.65 8.65 32.25
N LYS A 3 8.38 7.32 32.18
CA LYS A 3 8.07 6.62 30.91
C LYS A 3 6.99 7.36 30.09
N LYS A 4 6.02 7.96 30.77
CA LYS A 4 4.92 8.74 30.17
C LYS A 4 5.40 10.00 29.44
N LYS A 5 6.38 10.73 30.01
CA LYS A 5 6.92 11.97 29.41
C LYS A 5 7.78 11.69 28.17
N LYS A 6 8.53 10.57 28.18
CA LYS A 6 9.28 10.10 26.99
C LYS A 6 8.36 9.62 25.86
N LEU A 7 7.23 9.00 26.20
CA LEU A 7 6.23 8.55 25.24
C LEU A 7 5.55 9.75 24.56
N GLU A 8 5.19 10.78 25.32
CA GLU A 8 4.63 12.04 24.82
C GLU A 8 5.60 12.76 23.85
N GLU A 9 6.91 12.77 24.15
CA GLU A 9 7.93 13.36 23.25
C GLU A 9 8.10 12.60 21.92
N VAL A 10 7.89 11.28 21.93
CA VAL A 10 7.94 10.45 20.70
C VAL A 10 6.70 10.67 19.85
N LEU A 11 5.52 10.79 20.48
CA LEU A 11 4.24 10.99 19.81
C LEU A 11 4.04 12.40 19.22
N GLN A 12 4.84 13.39 19.65
CA GLN A 12 4.81 14.76 19.11
C GLN A 12 5.53 14.97 17.76
N LYS A 13 6.10 13.92 17.15
CA LYS A 13 6.78 14.00 15.85
C LYS A 13 5.85 13.76 14.65
N GLU A 14 4.61 14.21 14.73
CA GLU A 14 3.56 13.87 13.76
C GLU A 14 3.63 14.71 12.47
N GLU A 15 3.61 14.01 11.31
CA GLU A 15 2.96 14.51 10.11
C GLU A 15 1.47 14.13 10.20
N PRO A 16 0.53 15.04 9.88
CA PRO A 16 -0.90 14.71 9.97
C PRO A 16 -1.26 13.60 8.97
N SER A 17 -2.10 12.66 9.40
CA SER A 17 -2.65 11.62 8.52
C SER A 17 -3.40 12.27 7.34
N LEU A 18 -3.19 11.73 6.14
CA LEU A 18 -3.86 12.19 4.92
C LEU A 18 -5.31 11.68 4.81
N VAL A 19 -5.80 10.99 5.84
CA VAL A 19 -7.15 10.42 5.86
C VAL A 19 -8.06 11.37 6.62
N GLU A 20 -9.05 11.92 5.94
CA GLU A 20 -10.13 12.68 6.56
C GLU A 20 -10.84 11.81 7.62
N GLU A 21 -11.22 12.41 8.75
CA GLU A 21 -12.11 11.79 9.74
C GLU A 21 -13.43 11.43 9.03
N GLY A 22 -13.55 10.17 8.61
CA GLY A 22 -14.76 9.65 7.99
C GLY A 22 -15.86 9.43 9.02
N ASP A 23 -17.11 9.49 8.56
CA ASP A 23 -18.25 9.02 9.33
C ASP A 23 -18.10 7.50 9.53
N HIS A 24 -17.87 7.07 10.78
CA HIS A 24 -17.60 5.66 11.15
C HIS A 24 -18.87 4.78 11.07
N GLU A 25 -19.99 5.33 10.59
CA GLU A 25 -21.26 4.62 10.43
C GLU A 25 -21.12 3.47 9.44
N GLY A 26 -21.38 2.25 9.88
CA GLY A 26 -21.30 1.03 9.05
C GLY A 26 -19.93 0.34 8.97
N ALA A 27 -18.91 0.85 9.68
CA ALA A 27 -17.64 0.15 9.80
C ALA A 27 -17.78 -1.13 10.64
N TYR A 28 -17.24 -2.25 10.13
CA TYR A 28 -17.18 -3.51 10.86
C TYR A 28 -15.92 -3.63 11.72
N VAL A 29 -14.78 -3.15 11.19
CA VAL A 29 -13.54 -2.95 11.96
C VAL A 29 -13.14 -1.49 11.77
N SER A 30 -12.98 -0.75 12.87
CA SER A 30 -12.59 0.67 12.85
C SER A 30 -11.33 0.87 13.67
N LEU A 31 -10.31 1.44 13.05
CA LEU A 31 -9.06 1.87 13.69
C LEU A 31 -9.06 3.40 13.71
N ARG A 32 -8.98 4.00 14.89
CA ARG A 32 -9.06 5.45 15.08
C ARG A 32 -7.82 5.95 15.79
N HIS A 33 -7.04 6.79 15.12
CA HIS A 33 -5.83 7.40 15.66
C HIS A 33 -4.87 6.40 16.30
N ILE A 34 -4.68 5.24 15.65
CA ILE A 34 -3.86 4.16 16.19
C ILE A 34 -2.38 4.50 16.07
N ASP A 35 -1.72 4.56 17.22
CA ASP A 35 -0.27 4.66 17.34
C ASP A 35 0.32 3.41 18.01
N LYS A 36 1.49 3.00 17.52
CA LYS A 36 2.30 1.96 18.19
C LYS A 36 3.71 2.44 18.44
N VAL A 37 4.07 2.52 19.71
CA VAL A 37 5.43 2.77 20.18
C VAL A 37 5.90 1.58 20.99
N TYR A 38 7.05 1.01 20.62
CA TYR A 38 7.67 -0.10 21.33
C TYR A 38 8.48 0.38 22.56
N ASP A 39 8.81 -0.53 23.47
CA ASP A 39 9.55 -0.21 24.72
C ASP A 39 10.90 0.45 24.50
N ASN A 40 11.53 0.27 23.35
CA ASN A 40 12.76 0.93 22.91
C ASN A 40 12.55 2.35 22.35
N ASN A 41 11.36 2.94 22.51
CA ASN A 41 10.90 4.22 21.98
C ASN A 41 10.94 4.32 20.44
N VAL A 42 10.84 3.20 19.74
CA VAL A 42 10.65 3.18 18.28
C VAL A 42 9.16 3.20 17.99
N GLN A 43 8.68 4.23 17.32
CA GLN A 43 7.32 4.30 16.82
C GLN A 43 7.24 3.55 15.49
N ALA A 44 6.35 2.57 15.40
CA ALA A 44 6.20 1.70 14.24
C ALA A 44 4.92 1.98 13.43
N VAL A 45 3.93 2.63 14.05
CA VAL A 45 2.67 3.03 13.41
C VAL A 45 2.31 4.41 13.93
N PHE A 46 1.92 5.28 13.02
CA PHE A 46 1.62 6.69 13.28
C PHE A 46 0.21 7.02 12.81
N ASP A 47 -0.65 7.48 13.71
CA ASP A 47 -2.00 8.00 13.45
C ASP A 47 -2.77 7.21 12.37
N PHE A 48 -2.84 5.88 12.56
CA PHE A 48 -3.43 4.99 11.57
C PHE A 48 -4.95 5.02 11.70
N ASN A 49 -5.62 5.53 10.66
CA ASN A 49 -7.07 5.67 10.58
C ASN A 49 -7.62 4.81 9.43
N LEU A 50 -8.54 3.89 9.73
CA LEU A 50 -9.11 3.00 8.73
C LEU A 50 -10.45 2.43 9.17
N ASP A 51 -11.46 2.57 8.33
CA ASP A 51 -12.73 1.88 8.45
C ASP A 51 -12.85 0.76 7.41
N ILE A 52 -13.11 -0.44 7.88
CA ILE A 52 -13.28 -1.65 7.07
C ILE A 52 -14.73 -2.08 7.14
N LYS A 53 -15.37 -2.23 5.98
CA LYS A 53 -16.76 -2.66 5.87
C LYS A 53 -16.89 -4.16 6.10
N LYS A 54 -18.09 -4.60 6.45
CA LYS A 54 -18.40 -6.02 6.55
C LYS A 54 -18.22 -6.71 5.20
N HIS A 55 -17.62 -7.91 5.21
CA HIS A 55 -17.33 -8.71 4.03
C HIS A 55 -16.35 -8.06 3.04
N GLU A 56 -15.55 -7.10 3.47
CA GLU A 56 -14.52 -6.46 2.66
C GLU A 56 -13.23 -7.29 2.69
N PHE A 57 -12.54 -7.35 1.53
CA PHE A 57 -11.18 -7.88 1.42
C PHE A 57 -10.20 -6.71 1.34
N ILE A 58 -9.58 -6.36 2.45
CA ILE A 58 -8.62 -5.26 2.48
C ILE A 58 -7.19 -5.77 2.55
N VAL A 59 -6.29 -5.15 1.77
CA VAL A 59 -4.88 -5.56 1.70
C VAL A 59 -3.98 -4.42 2.17
N PHE A 60 -3.14 -4.69 3.17
CA PHE A 60 -2.04 -3.80 3.58
C PHE A 60 -0.81 -4.15 2.78
N VAL A 61 -0.27 -3.21 2.02
CA VAL A 61 0.92 -3.38 1.19
C VAL A 61 1.95 -2.27 1.46
N GLY A 62 3.22 -2.59 1.32
CA GLY A 62 4.31 -1.64 1.52
C GLY A 62 5.65 -2.34 1.78
N PRO A 63 6.77 -1.60 1.85
CA PRO A 63 8.09 -2.14 2.12
C PRO A 63 8.17 -2.90 3.45
N SER A 64 9.22 -3.70 3.61
CA SER A 64 9.50 -4.37 4.89
C SER A 64 9.70 -3.34 6.01
N GLY A 65 9.13 -3.61 7.19
CA GLY A 65 9.25 -2.74 8.35
C GLY A 65 8.35 -1.50 8.36
N CYS A 66 7.41 -1.33 7.42
CA CYS A 66 6.50 -0.17 7.38
C CYS A 66 5.26 -0.28 8.30
N GLY A 67 5.19 -1.23 9.23
CA GLY A 67 4.13 -1.32 10.24
C GLY A 67 2.97 -2.29 9.92
N LYS A 68 2.88 -2.91 8.73
CA LYS A 68 1.78 -3.80 8.32
C LYS A 68 1.46 -4.91 9.30
N SER A 69 2.43 -5.79 9.58
CA SER A 69 2.25 -6.90 10.52
C SER A 69 2.03 -6.43 11.95
N THR A 70 2.61 -5.28 12.34
CA THR A 70 2.35 -4.65 13.64
C THR A 70 0.88 -4.26 13.75
N THR A 71 0.33 -3.56 12.74
CA THR A 71 -1.09 -3.17 12.70
C THR A 71 -1.99 -4.39 12.71
N LEU A 72 -1.66 -5.42 11.90
CA LEU A 72 -2.42 -6.67 11.89
C LEU A 72 -2.44 -7.34 13.28
N ARG A 73 -1.30 -7.37 13.97
CA ARG A 73 -1.18 -7.94 15.31
C ARG A 73 -1.92 -7.13 16.38
N MET A 74 -1.98 -5.81 16.25
CA MET A 74 -2.81 -4.96 17.11
C MET A 74 -4.31 -5.29 16.94
N ILE A 75 -4.78 -5.48 15.70
CA ILE A 75 -6.15 -5.94 15.43
C ILE A 75 -6.39 -7.32 16.04
N ALA A 76 -5.39 -8.21 15.96
CA ALA A 76 -5.46 -9.55 16.54
C ALA A 76 -5.43 -9.57 18.09
N GLY A 77 -5.03 -8.49 18.75
CA GLY A 77 -4.78 -8.44 20.20
C GLY A 77 -3.50 -9.17 20.61
N LEU A 78 -2.57 -9.36 19.67
CA LEU A 78 -1.23 -9.93 19.92
C LEU A 78 -0.17 -8.87 20.19
N GLU A 79 -0.50 -7.61 19.93
CA GLU A 79 0.27 -6.42 20.25
C GLU A 79 -0.65 -5.37 20.86
N ASP A 80 -0.16 -4.68 21.89
CA ASP A 80 -0.93 -3.61 22.54
C ASP A 80 -0.92 -2.36 21.68
N ILE A 81 -2.05 -1.66 21.66
CA ILE A 81 -2.20 -0.33 21.07
C ILE A 81 -1.65 0.69 22.07
N THR A 82 -0.74 1.59 21.62
CA THR A 82 -0.17 2.61 22.49
C THR A 82 -1.12 3.79 22.68
N ARG A 83 -1.78 4.23 21.60
CA ARG A 83 -2.79 5.29 21.56
C ARG A 83 -3.84 4.95 20.50
N GLY A 84 -5.01 5.55 20.62
CA GLY A 84 -6.12 5.35 19.69
C GLY A 84 -7.05 4.23 20.10
N GLU A 85 -8.04 3.96 19.28
CA GLU A 85 -9.15 3.08 19.59
C GLU A 85 -9.42 2.09 18.47
N LEU A 86 -9.57 0.83 18.83
CA LEU A 86 -9.98 -0.25 17.92
C LEU A 86 -11.40 -0.69 18.26
N TYR A 87 -12.26 -0.71 17.27
CA TYR A 87 -13.62 -1.25 17.35
C TYR A 87 -13.77 -2.44 16.40
N ILE A 88 -14.42 -3.51 16.85
CA ILE A 88 -14.80 -4.68 16.05
C ILE A 88 -16.28 -4.95 16.28
N ASP A 89 -17.10 -4.96 15.22
CA ASP A 89 -18.56 -5.11 15.28
C ASP A 89 -19.21 -4.09 16.23
N GLY A 90 -18.72 -2.83 16.20
CA GLY A 90 -19.17 -1.75 17.08
C GLY A 90 -18.67 -1.81 18.53
N GLU A 91 -17.90 -2.83 18.91
CA GLU A 91 -17.46 -3.03 20.28
C GLU A 91 -16.00 -2.62 20.47
N TYR A 92 -15.73 -1.76 21.48
CA TYR A 92 -14.36 -1.38 21.86
C TYR A 92 -13.51 -2.61 22.19
N SER A 93 -12.34 -2.73 21.56
CA SER A 93 -11.60 -3.96 21.51
C SER A 93 -10.14 -3.87 21.98
N ASN A 94 -9.63 -2.71 22.41
CA ASN A 94 -8.23 -2.59 22.86
C ASN A 94 -7.90 -3.58 23.98
N ASP A 95 -8.78 -3.70 24.98
CA ASP A 95 -8.56 -4.52 26.19
C ASP A 95 -9.04 -5.98 26.03
N ARG A 96 -9.62 -6.33 24.87
CA ARG A 96 -10.10 -7.68 24.59
C ARG A 96 -8.96 -8.63 24.25
N THR A 97 -8.99 -9.82 24.81
CA THR A 97 -8.02 -10.87 24.45
C THR A 97 -8.26 -11.38 23.01
N PRO A 98 -7.26 -11.93 22.32
CA PRO A 98 -7.42 -12.53 20.98
C PRO A 98 -8.54 -13.57 20.90
N LYS A 99 -8.84 -14.24 22.00
CA LYS A 99 -9.92 -15.24 22.09
C LYS A 99 -11.30 -14.61 21.97
N ASP A 100 -11.46 -13.38 22.52
CA ASP A 100 -12.74 -12.71 22.67
C ASP A 100 -13.06 -11.74 21.52
N ARG A 101 -12.13 -11.60 20.53
CA ARG A 101 -12.30 -10.73 19.35
C ARG A 101 -12.98 -11.40 18.17
N ASP A 102 -13.35 -12.68 18.27
CA ASP A 102 -13.93 -13.49 17.18
C ASP A 102 -13.17 -13.41 15.84
N ILE A 103 -11.86 -13.49 15.93
CA ILE A 103 -10.93 -13.43 14.79
C ILE A 103 -10.26 -14.79 14.55
N ALA A 104 -9.84 -15.05 13.31
CA ALA A 104 -8.94 -16.15 12.94
C ALA A 104 -7.70 -15.56 12.27
N MET A 105 -6.51 -16.09 12.60
CA MET A 105 -5.25 -15.59 12.03
C MET A 105 -4.43 -16.70 11.39
N VAL A 106 -3.92 -16.42 10.19
CA VAL A 106 -2.96 -17.22 9.45
C VAL A 106 -1.61 -16.52 9.51
N PHE A 107 -0.60 -17.19 10.05
CA PHE A 107 0.75 -16.65 10.21
C PHE A 107 1.63 -16.97 9.01
N GLN A 108 2.62 -16.14 8.73
CA GLN A 108 3.63 -16.31 7.69
C GLN A 108 4.36 -17.68 7.78
N SER A 109 4.65 -18.15 8.98
CA SER A 109 5.30 -19.45 9.23
C SER A 109 4.34 -20.64 9.21
N TYR A 110 3.04 -20.42 8.87
CA TYR A 110 1.94 -21.37 9.00
C TYR A 110 1.64 -21.82 10.43
N ALA A 111 2.62 -21.80 11.33
CA ALA A 111 2.56 -22.15 12.76
C ALA A 111 1.82 -23.48 13.03
N LEU A 112 2.07 -24.51 12.20
CA LEU A 112 1.48 -25.85 12.39
C LEU A 112 2.16 -26.60 13.53
N TYR A 113 1.36 -27.37 14.28
CA TYR A 113 1.86 -28.26 15.33
C TYR A 113 2.51 -29.50 14.69
N PRO A 114 3.84 -29.67 14.74
CA PRO A 114 4.55 -30.67 13.94
C PRO A 114 4.29 -32.09 14.34
N HIS A 115 3.90 -32.33 15.60
CA HIS A 115 3.58 -33.62 16.17
C HIS A 115 2.15 -34.10 15.93
N MET A 116 1.25 -33.18 15.52
CA MET A 116 -0.16 -33.48 15.24
C MET A 116 -0.37 -33.79 13.77
N THR A 117 -1.39 -34.63 13.46
CA THR A 117 -1.89 -34.82 12.08
C THR A 117 -2.55 -33.55 11.55
N VAL A 118 -2.81 -33.49 10.24
CA VAL A 118 -3.60 -32.42 9.60
C VAL A 118 -4.95 -32.27 10.30
N TYR A 119 -5.69 -33.36 10.46
CA TYR A 119 -6.96 -33.39 11.19
C TYR A 119 -6.83 -32.73 12.57
N ASN A 120 -5.83 -33.16 13.36
CA ASN A 120 -5.66 -32.63 14.71
C ASN A 120 -5.18 -31.17 14.74
N ASN A 121 -4.39 -30.71 13.75
CA ASN A 121 -4.05 -29.31 13.59
C ASN A 121 -5.30 -28.45 13.38
N MET A 122 -6.21 -28.88 12.50
CA MET A 122 -7.47 -28.18 12.23
C MET A 122 -8.40 -28.24 13.45
N ALA A 123 -8.58 -29.40 14.04
CA ALA A 123 -9.48 -29.64 15.16
C ALA A 123 -9.03 -28.99 16.49
N PHE A 124 -7.77 -28.60 16.63
CA PHE A 124 -7.18 -28.20 17.91
C PHE A 124 -7.93 -27.05 18.60
N GLY A 125 -8.19 -25.96 17.85
CA GLY A 125 -8.92 -24.80 18.37
C GLY A 125 -10.36 -25.12 18.81
N LEU A 126 -11.02 -26.03 18.10
CA LEU A 126 -12.39 -26.48 18.43
C LEU A 126 -12.41 -27.36 19.68
N LYS A 127 -11.38 -28.22 19.86
CA LYS A 127 -11.22 -29.04 21.06
C LYS A 127 -11.02 -28.19 22.32
N ILE A 128 -10.20 -27.12 22.24
CA ILE A 128 -10.01 -26.18 23.36
C ILE A 128 -11.32 -25.48 23.74
N ARG A 129 -12.19 -25.24 22.76
CA ARG A 129 -13.52 -24.66 22.97
C ARG A 129 -14.56 -25.68 23.44
N HIS A 130 -14.15 -26.92 23.68
CA HIS A 130 -15.01 -28.02 24.14
C HIS A 130 -16.21 -28.34 23.24
N LEU A 131 -16.09 -28.16 21.92
CA LEU A 131 -17.14 -28.53 20.97
C LEU A 131 -17.35 -30.06 20.96
N PRO A 132 -18.58 -30.52 20.65
CA PRO A 132 -18.88 -31.95 20.47
C PRO A 132 -17.99 -32.59 19.38
N LYS A 133 -17.62 -33.86 19.58
CA LYS A 133 -16.75 -34.58 18.62
C LYS A 133 -17.32 -34.66 17.22
N GLU A 134 -18.61 -34.85 17.09
CA GLU A 134 -19.30 -34.94 15.80
C GLU A 134 -19.26 -33.58 15.07
N GLU A 135 -19.50 -32.48 15.74
CA GLU A 135 -19.39 -31.15 15.17
C GLU A 135 -17.97 -30.82 14.75
N ILE A 136 -16.96 -31.20 15.55
CA ILE A 136 -15.54 -31.04 15.16
C ILE A 136 -15.24 -31.81 13.88
N LYS A 137 -15.72 -33.06 13.78
CA LYS A 137 -15.53 -33.90 12.60
C LYS A 137 -16.18 -33.29 11.37
N GLU A 138 -17.41 -32.84 11.49
CA GLU A 138 -18.16 -32.18 10.39
C GLU A 138 -17.42 -30.94 9.88
N ARG A 139 -17.09 -30.00 10.76
CA ARG A 139 -16.38 -28.75 10.40
C ARG A 139 -15.00 -29.00 9.78
N VAL A 140 -14.23 -29.96 10.33
CA VAL A 140 -12.91 -30.30 9.77
C VAL A 140 -13.04 -30.96 8.40
N THR A 141 -14.03 -31.85 8.21
CA THR A 141 -14.26 -32.52 6.91
C THR A 141 -14.72 -31.52 5.87
N GLU A 142 -15.62 -30.60 6.21
CA GLU A 142 -16.09 -29.55 5.31
C GLU A 142 -14.95 -28.62 4.89
N ALA A 143 -14.16 -28.11 5.85
CA ALA A 143 -12.99 -27.27 5.55
C ALA A 143 -11.94 -28.03 4.72
N ALA A 144 -11.73 -29.33 4.96
CA ALA A 144 -10.81 -30.13 4.18
C ALA A 144 -11.27 -30.28 2.73
N LYS A 145 -12.59 -30.45 2.48
CA LYS A 145 -13.19 -30.47 1.14
C LYS A 145 -12.99 -29.15 0.41
N ILE A 146 -13.31 -28.02 1.05
CA ILE A 146 -13.11 -26.67 0.47
C ILE A 146 -11.67 -26.50 0.00
N LEU A 147 -10.70 -26.97 0.80
CA LEU A 147 -9.26 -26.82 0.56
C LEU A 147 -8.64 -27.97 -0.26
N GLN A 148 -9.41 -29.00 -0.61
CA GLN A 148 -8.94 -30.19 -1.35
C GLN A 148 -7.77 -30.88 -0.65
N ILE A 149 -7.89 -31.12 0.66
CA ILE A 149 -6.85 -31.77 1.50
C ILE A 149 -7.37 -32.97 2.28
N GLU A 150 -8.52 -33.55 1.91
CA GLU A 150 -9.14 -34.70 2.59
C GLU A 150 -8.17 -35.88 2.69
N GLU A 151 -7.46 -36.18 1.61
CA GLU A 151 -6.50 -37.29 1.54
C GLU A 151 -5.27 -37.12 2.45
N TYR A 152 -5.05 -35.90 2.99
CA TYR A 152 -3.90 -35.59 3.85
C TYR A 152 -4.26 -35.54 5.35
N LEU A 153 -5.53 -35.74 5.74
CA LEU A 153 -6.01 -35.54 7.11
C LEU A 153 -5.22 -36.35 8.15
N ASP A 154 -4.74 -37.54 7.81
CA ASP A 154 -3.98 -38.42 8.68
C ASP A 154 -2.45 -38.15 8.64
N ARG A 155 -1.97 -37.33 7.70
CA ARG A 155 -0.56 -37.01 7.57
C ARG A 155 -0.12 -35.98 8.60
N LYS A 156 1.20 -35.95 8.88
CA LYS A 156 1.83 -34.90 9.70
C LYS A 156 2.46 -33.83 8.81
N PRO A 157 2.64 -32.59 9.30
CA PRO A 157 3.18 -31.46 8.51
C PRO A 157 4.49 -31.75 7.77
N LYS A 158 5.38 -32.58 8.33
CA LYS A 158 6.64 -32.96 7.68
C LYS A 158 6.49 -33.75 6.37
N ALA A 159 5.33 -34.37 6.16
CA ALA A 159 5.01 -35.14 4.96
C ALA A 159 4.23 -34.34 3.92
N LEU A 160 4.16 -33.00 4.05
CA LEU A 160 3.40 -32.10 3.20
C LEU A 160 4.32 -31.16 2.43
N SER A 161 3.90 -30.80 1.20
CA SER A 161 4.52 -29.69 0.45
C SER A 161 4.23 -28.33 1.10
N GLY A 162 4.90 -27.26 0.64
CA GLY A 162 4.66 -25.88 1.09
C GLY A 162 3.18 -25.48 0.98
N GLY A 163 2.59 -25.66 -0.20
CA GLY A 163 1.18 -25.32 -0.45
C GLY A 163 0.20 -26.17 0.36
N GLN A 164 0.50 -27.46 0.57
CA GLN A 164 -0.32 -28.31 1.44
C GLN A 164 -0.29 -27.83 2.89
N ARG A 165 0.90 -27.47 3.42
CA ARG A 165 1.01 -26.87 4.76
C ARG A 165 0.22 -25.57 4.89
N GLN A 166 0.26 -24.73 3.87
CA GLN A 166 -0.53 -23.50 3.84
C GLN A 166 -2.04 -23.78 3.85
N ARG A 167 -2.54 -24.71 3.01
CA ARG A 167 -3.95 -25.10 3.04
C ARG A 167 -4.37 -25.63 4.42
N VAL A 168 -3.50 -26.36 5.11
CA VAL A 168 -3.77 -26.79 6.50
C VAL A 168 -3.86 -25.59 7.46
N ALA A 169 -3.01 -24.57 7.29
CA ALA A 169 -3.07 -23.35 8.11
C ALA A 169 -4.36 -22.55 7.84
N LEU A 170 -4.78 -22.44 6.58
CA LEU A 170 -6.09 -21.88 6.19
C LEU A 170 -7.23 -22.70 6.78
N GLY A 171 -7.18 -24.03 6.69
CA GLY A 171 -8.18 -24.93 7.26
C GLY A 171 -8.34 -24.74 8.78
N ARG A 172 -7.24 -24.55 9.50
CA ARG A 172 -7.28 -24.24 10.93
C ARG A 172 -7.99 -22.92 11.24
N ALA A 173 -7.90 -21.94 10.33
CA ALA A 173 -8.61 -20.68 10.46
C ALA A 173 -10.11 -20.84 10.11
N ILE A 174 -10.42 -21.54 9.00
CA ILE A 174 -11.80 -21.76 8.49
C ILE A 174 -12.67 -22.47 9.51
N VAL A 175 -12.21 -23.60 10.09
CA VAL A 175 -13.00 -24.40 11.04
C VAL A 175 -13.49 -23.59 12.23
N ARG A 176 -12.83 -22.45 12.52
CA ARG A 176 -13.20 -21.53 13.59
C ARG A 176 -14.48 -20.76 13.30
N ASN A 177 -14.83 -20.61 12.02
CA ASN A 177 -15.98 -19.81 11.54
C ASN A 177 -15.99 -18.40 12.12
N ALA A 178 -14.81 -17.75 12.12
CA ALA A 178 -14.64 -16.38 12.62
C ALA A 178 -15.19 -15.36 11.62
N LYS A 179 -15.68 -14.23 12.11
CA LYS A 179 -16.20 -13.16 11.28
C LYS A 179 -15.09 -12.30 10.64
N VAL A 180 -13.90 -12.28 11.24
CA VAL A 180 -12.72 -11.57 10.74
C VAL A 180 -11.57 -12.53 10.52
N PHE A 181 -10.99 -12.52 9.32
CA PHE A 181 -9.81 -13.27 8.93
C PHE A 181 -8.60 -12.34 8.80
N LEU A 182 -7.54 -12.65 9.52
CA LEU A 182 -6.27 -11.93 9.47
C LEU A 182 -5.21 -12.84 8.84
N MET A 183 -4.52 -12.36 7.80
CA MET A 183 -3.51 -13.12 7.07
C MET A 183 -2.20 -12.33 6.99
N ASP A 184 -1.15 -12.81 7.70
CA ASP A 184 0.17 -12.18 7.75
C ASP A 184 1.10 -12.85 6.74
N GLU A 185 1.27 -12.27 5.55
CA GLU A 185 2.11 -12.75 4.43
C GLU A 185 1.96 -14.25 4.12
N PRO A 186 0.75 -14.79 3.94
CA PRO A 186 0.55 -16.23 3.89
C PRO A 186 1.17 -16.90 2.66
N LEU A 187 1.45 -16.15 1.58
CA LEU A 187 1.98 -16.70 0.32
C LEU A 187 3.50 -16.51 0.15
N SER A 188 4.19 -15.82 1.07
CA SER A 188 5.59 -15.43 0.94
C SER A 188 6.56 -16.62 0.77
N ASN A 189 6.24 -17.79 1.35
CA ASN A 189 7.08 -18.98 1.34
C ASN A 189 6.77 -19.97 0.20
N LEU A 190 5.99 -19.55 -0.82
CA LEU A 190 5.60 -20.38 -1.96
C LEU A 190 6.34 -20.00 -3.23
N ASP A 191 6.54 -20.98 -4.11
CA ASP A 191 7.00 -20.75 -5.47
C ASP A 191 5.99 -19.96 -6.31
N ALA A 192 6.43 -19.33 -7.41
CA ALA A 192 5.62 -18.43 -8.23
C ALA A 192 4.35 -19.10 -8.77
N LYS A 193 4.45 -20.35 -9.28
CA LYS A 193 3.30 -21.07 -9.85
C LYS A 193 2.23 -21.37 -8.80
N LEU A 194 2.67 -21.84 -7.64
CA LEU A 194 1.78 -22.16 -6.53
C LEU A 194 1.15 -20.90 -5.93
N ARG A 195 1.90 -19.78 -5.89
CA ARG A 195 1.39 -18.49 -5.43
C ARG A 195 0.23 -18.01 -6.28
N VAL A 196 0.31 -18.12 -7.62
CA VAL A 196 -0.79 -17.75 -8.53
C VAL A 196 -2.06 -18.59 -8.23
N GLN A 197 -1.91 -19.90 -8.06
CA GLN A 197 -3.03 -20.79 -7.74
C GLN A 197 -3.65 -20.42 -6.39
N MET A 198 -2.82 -20.24 -5.36
CA MET A 198 -3.29 -19.95 -4.00
C MET A 198 -3.98 -18.58 -3.86
N ARG A 199 -3.58 -17.56 -4.63
CA ARG A 199 -4.32 -16.29 -4.70
C ARG A 199 -5.77 -16.51 -5.08
N SER A 200 -6.02 -17.23 -6.19
CA SER A 200 -7.39 -17.53 -6.64
C SER A 200 -8.18 -18.35 -5.61
N GLU A 201 -7.52 -19.26 -4.91
CA GLU A 201 -8.18 -20.06 -3.86
C GLU A 201 -8.56 -19.19 -2.64
N ILE A 202 -7.70 -18.27 -2.21
CA ILE A 202 -7.98 -17.35 -1.09
C ILE A 202 -9.15 -16.43 -1.41
N VAL A 203 -9.22 -15.90 -2.65
CA VAL A 203 -10.34 -15.04 -3.08
C VAL A 203 -11.66 -15.83 -3.05
N ARG A 204 -11.71 -17.03 -3.65
CA ARG A 204 -12.89 -17.89 -3.62
C ARG A 204 -13.30 -18.28 -2.19
N LEU A 205 -12.32 -18.51 -1.34
CA LEU A 205 -12.54 -18.82 0.06
C LEU A 205 -13.20 -17.64 0.78
N HIS A 206 -12.67 -16.43 0.61
CA HIS A 206 -13.26 -15.22 1.16
C HIS A 206 -14.74 -15.05 0.72
N GLU A 207 -15.01 -15.19 -0.58
CA GLU A 207 -16.37 -15.11 -1.13
C GLU A 207 -17.30 -16.17 -0.51
N SER A 208 -16.82 -17.41 -0.37
CA SER A 208 -17.62 -18.51 0.19
C SER A 208 -17.93 -18.38 1.66
N LEU A 209 -17.01 -17.80 2.44
CA LEU A 209 -17.16 -17.61 3.88
C LEU A 209 -17.92 -16.33 4.23
N GLY A 210 -17.96 -15.34 3.35
CA GLY A 210 -18.54 -14.04 3.61
C GLY A 210 -17.93 -13.34 4.86
N ALA A 211 -16.66 -13.60 5.14
CA ALA A 211 -15.96 -13.02 6.28
C ALA A 211 -15.23 -11.74 5.88
N THR A 212 -15.03 -10.81 6.81
CA THR A 212 -14.18 -9.64 6.60
C THR A 212 -12.71 -10.09 6.64
N THR A 213 -11.93 -9.79 5.60
CA THR A 213 -10.55 -10.26 5.47
C THR A 213 -9.56 -9.11 5.46
N ILE A 214 -8.54 -9.18 6.33
CA ILE A 214 -7.41 -8.25 6.35
C ILE A 214 -6.15 -9.06 6.01
N TYR A 215 -5.53 -8.71 4.90
CA TYR A 215 -4.41 -9.42 4.31
C TYR A 215 -3.17 -8.53 4.26
N VAL A 216 -2.04 -9.02 4.73
CA VAL A 216 -0.75 -8.32 4.66
C VAL A 216 0.13 -8.97 3.62
N THR A 217 0.74 -8.17 2.78
CA THR A 217 1.73 -8.61 1.79
C THR A 217 2.75 -7.52 1.48
N HIS A 218 3.88 -7.91 0.91
CA HIS A 218 4.81 -7.01 0.23
C HIS A 218 4.75 -7.16 -1.30
N ASP A 219 3.93 -8.09 -1.81
CA ASP A 219 3.74 -8.35 -3.25
C ASP A 219 2.59 -7.50 -3.79
N GLN A 220 2.92 -6.59 -4.70
CA GLN A 220 1.96 -5.70 -5.35
C GLN A 220 0.91 -6.47 -6.17
N THR A 221 1.33 -7.58 -6.81
CA THR A 221 0.42 -8.38 -7.64
C THR A 221 -0.66 -9.02 -6.77
N GLU A 222 -0.31 -9.45 -5.55
CA GLU A 222 -1.30 -9.95 -4.59
C GLU A 222 -2.30 -8.85 -4.24
N ALA A 223 -1.80 -7.66 -3.87
CA ALA A 223 -2.65 -6.53 -3.53
C ALA A 223 -3.59 -6.14 -4.68
N MET A 224 -3.06 -5.98 -5.89
CA MET A 224 -3.83 -5.56 -7.07
C MET A 224 -4.88 -6.58 -7.53
N THR A 225 -4.64 -7.89 -7.30
CA THR A 225 -5.51 -8.97 -7.81
C THR A 225 -6.53 -9.48 -6.82
N MET A 226 -6.34 -9.25 -5.51
CA MET A 226 -7.18 -9.83 -4.46
C MET A 226 -8.02 -8.80 -3.69
N ALA A 227 -7.56 -7.55 -3.63
CA ALA A 227 -8.15 -6.56 -2.76
C ALA A 227 -9.44 -5.94 -3.30
N SER A 228 -10.42 -5.71 -2.42
CA SER A 228 -11.48 -4.72 -2.65
C SER A 228 -10.93 -3.31 -2.51
N ARG A 229 -10.14 -3.06 -1.43
CA ARG A 229 -9.33 -1.86 -1.23
C ARG A 229 -7.94 -2.22 -0.76
N ILE A 230 -6.99 -1.37 -1.13
CA ILE A 230 -5.58 -1.46 -0.75
C ILE A 230 -5.26 -0.31 0.21
N VAL A 231 -4.49 -0.60 1.25
CA VAL A 231 -3.84 0.38 2.12
C VAL A 231 -2.35 0.35 1.83
N VAL A 232 -1.84 1.36 1.16
CA VAL A 232 -0.41 1.50 0.88
C VAL A 232 0.26 2.16 2.07
N MET A 233 1.29 1.52 2.63
CA MET A 233 1.99 1.98 3.83
C MET A 233 3.48 2.23 3.58
N LYS A 234 4.03 3.28 4.20
CA LYS A 234 5.46 3.59 4.22
C LYS A 234 5.86 4.22 5.56
N GLY A 235 6.90 3.69 6.19
CA GLY A 235 7.47 4.28 7.41
C GLY A 235 6.50 4.41 8.59
N GLY A 236 5.49 3.54 8.67
CA GLY A 236 4.45 3.58 9.73
C GLY A 236 3.21 4.40 9.37
N TYR A 237 3.23 5.13 8.26
CA TYR A 237 2.12 5.99 7.80
C TYR A 237 1.34 5.34 6.67
N ILE A 238 0.04 5.63 6.62
CA ILE A 238 -0.80 5.38 5.44
C ILE A 238 -0.41 6.41 4.38
N GLN A 239 -0.10 5.93 3.17
CA GLN A 239 0.20 6.78 2.02
C GLN A 239 -1.03 7.00 1.14
N GLN A 240 -1.84 5.96 0.97
CA GLN A 240 -3.10 6.02 0.23
C GLN A 240 -3.98 4.82 0.59
N ILE A 241 -5.29 5.04 0.60
CA ILE A 241 -6.32 4.00 0.65
C ILE A 241 -7.19 4.16 -0.59
N GLY A 242 -7.48 3.05 -1.28
CA GLY A 242 -8.35 3.08 -2.46
C GLY A 242 -8.53 1.70 -3.08
N THR A 243 -9.37 1.60 -4.08
CA THR A 243 -9.47 0.41 -4.93
C THR A 243 -8.17 0.19 -5.71
N PRO A 244 -7.89 -1.04 -6.18
CA PRO A 244 -6.71 -1.28 -7.02
C PRO A 244 -6.59 -0.31 -8.20
N ILE A 245 -7.70 0.01 -8.88
CA ILE A 245 -7.72 0.94 -10.01
C ILE A 245 -7.37 2.36 -9.56
N GLU A 246 -7.97 2.85 -8.47
CA GLU A 246 -7.68 4.20 -7.95
C GLU A 246 -6.20 4.35 -7.54
N ILE A 247 -5.64 3.34 -6.87
CA ILE A 247 -4.23 3.35 -6.46
C ILE A 247 -3.29 3.37 -7.68
N TYR A 248 -3.66 2.64 -8.74
CA TYR A 248 -2.87 2.56 -9.98
C TYR A 248 -2.99 3.80 -10.85
N ASP A 249 -4.23 4.21 -11.16
CA ASP A 249 -4.52 5.31 -12.08
C ASP A 249 -4.38 6.69 -11.42
N HIS A 250 -4.54 6.75 -10.10
CA HIS A 250 -4.57 8.01 -9.34
C HIS A 250 -3.68 7.95 -8.10
N PRO A 251 -2.36 7.67 -8.24
CA PRO A 251 -1.46 7.65 -7.10
C PRO A 251 -1.40 9.02 -6.42
N SER A 252 -1.55 9.07 -5.09
CA SER A 252 -1.60 10.31 -4.32
C SER A 252 -0.24 11.02 -4.22
N ASN A 253 0.85 10.27 -4.35
CA ASN A 253 2.22 10.81 -4.25
C ASN A 253 3.21 9.96 -5.04
N LEU A 254 4.45 10.46 -5.16
CA LEU A 254 5.55 9.80 -5.87
C LEU A 254 5.86 8.40 -5.33
N PHE A 255 5.73 8.20 -4.01
CA PHE A 255 5.98 6.88 -3.45
C PHE A 255 4.96 5.85 -3.96
N VAL A 256 3.67 6.15 -3.90
CA VAL A 256 2.62 5.25 -4.40
C VAL A 256 2.80 4.99 -5.89
N ALA A 257 3.07 6.05 -6.67
CA ALA A 257 3.28 5.97 -8.12
C ALA A 257 4.42 5.02 -8.51
N THR A 258 5.55 5.07 -7.77
CA THR A 258 6.73 4.25 -8.05
C THR A 258 6.69 2.89 -7.36
N PHE A 259 5.96 2.78 -6.25
CA PHE A 259 5.82 1.52 -5.53
C PHE A 259 4.80 0.59 -6.21
N ILE A 260 3.73 1.11 -6.81
CA ILE A 260 2.68 0.32 -7.46
C ILE A 260 2.89 0.28 -8.97
N GLY A 261 3.04 -0.93 -9.49
CA GLY A 261 3.29 -1.22 -10.91
C GLY A 261 4.60 -1.99 -11.13
N SER A 262 4.60 -2.89 -12.12
CA SER A 262 5.79 -3.65 -12.53
C SER A 262 5.81 -3.72 -14.06
N PRO A 263 6.71 -2.99 -14.71
CA PRO A 263 7.69 -2.05 -14.14
C PRO A 263 7.06 -0.86 -13.40
N ALA A 264 7.86 -0.17 -12.58
CA ALA A 264 7.44 1.04 -11.87
C ALA A 264 7.16 2.20 -12.84
N MET A 265 6.40 3.20 -12.38
CA MET A 265 6.22 4.46 -13.13
C MET A 265 7.57 5.14 -13.37
N ASN A 266 7.83 5.56 -14.61
CA ASN A 266 8.96 6.43 -14.91
C ASN A 266 8.73 7.80 -14.28
N VAL A 267 9.75 8.33 -13.60
CA VAL A 267 9.72 9.66 -13.00
C VAL A 267 10.85 10.48 -13.60
N LEU A 268 10.49 11.51 -14.36
CA LEU A 268 11.41 12.39 -15.06
C LEU A 268 11.35 13.80 -14.43
N GLU A 269 12.50 14.42 -14.20
CA GLU A 269 12.52 15.81 -13.77
C GLU A 269 12.14 16.72 -14.94
N GLY A 270 11.18 17.61 -14.72
CA GLY A 270 10.70 18.56 -15.69
C GLY A 270 10.43 19.94 -15.08
N GLU A 271 10.12 20.90 -15.93
CA GLU A 271 9.70 22.23 -15.51
C GLU A 271 8.31 22.51 -16.06
N TYR A 272 7.41 22.95 -15.18
CA TYR A 272 6.04 23.31 -15.53
C TYR A 272 5.92 24.81 -15.80
N GLU A 273 5.22 25.17 -16.85
CA GLU A 273 4.85 26.54 -17.19
C GLU A 273 3.55 26.55 -18.01
N ASP A 274 2.53 27.23 -17.53
CA ASP A 274 1.27 27.50 -18.24
C ASP A 274 0.63 26.30 -18.97
N GLY A 275 0.56 25.14 -18.33
CA GLY A 275 -0.03 23.91 -18.91
C GLY A 275 0.90 23.15 -19.84
N LYS A 276 2.18 23.44 -19.83
CA LYS A 276 3.22 22.72 -20.56
C LYS A 276 4.27 22.18 -19.59
N ILE A 277 4.86 21.06 -19.97
CA ILE A 277 6.03 20.48 -19.31
C ILE A 277 7.21 20.50 -20.27
N TYR A 278 8.35 20.90 -19.74
CA TYR A 278 9.63 20.91 -20.44
C TYR A 278 10.55 19.87 -19.81
N LEU A 279 10.87 18.80 -20.56
CA LEU A 279 11.74 17.71 -20.13
C LEU A 279 13.11 17.83 -20.77
N ASN A 280 14.10 17.13 -20.20
CA ASN A 280 15.47 17.01 -20.70
C ASN A 280 16.09 18.39 -21.02
N GLY A 281 16.02 19.32 -20.07
CA GLY A 281 16.55 20.68 -20.25
C GLY A 281 15.83 21.50 -21.33
N GLY A 282 14.55 21.27 -21.54
CA GLY A 282 13.71 21.97 -22.51
C GLY A 282 13.76 21.42 -23.94
N LYS A 283 14.46 20.30 -24.15
CA LYS A 283 14.53 19.66 -25.48
C LYS A 283 13.22 18.98 -25.88
N VAL A 284 12.41 18.59 -24.92
CA VAL A 284 11.11 17.96 -25.14
C VAL A 284 10.04 18.80 -24.46
N GLU A 285 9.11 19.36 -25.25
CA GLU A 285 7.96 20.12 -24.79
C GLU A 285 6.72 19.24 -24.89
N ILE A 286 5.95 19.14 -23.81
CA ILE A 286 4.71 18.37 -23.72
C ILE A 286 3.58 19.32 -23.36
N ALA A 287 2.62 19.48 -24.25
CA ALA A 287 1.37 20.18 -23.95
C ALA A 287 0.46 19.25 -23.13
N LEU A 288 0.06 19.69 -21.95
CA LEU A 288 -0.81 18.94 -21.06
C LEU A 288 -2.30 19.12 -21.41
N PRO A 289 -3.18 18.21 -20.98
CA PRO A 289 -4.62 18.32 -21.23
C PRO A 289 -5.22 19.64 -20.71
N ARG A 290 -6.34 20.05 -21.31
CA ARG A 290 -7.08 21.23 -20.84
C ARG A 290 -7.50 21.08 -19.39
N GLY A 291 -7.38 22.16 -18.61
CA GLY A 291 -7.74 22.17 -17.19
C GLY A 291 -6.56 21.92 -16.24
N THR A 292 -5.42 21.45 -16.72
CA THR A 292 -4.24 21.19 -15.86
C THR A 292 -3.72 22.45 -15.17
N LYS A 293 -3.77 23.62 -15.82
CA LYS A 293 -3.42 24.89 -15.17
C LYS A 293 -4.35 25.20 -13.98
N THR A 294 -5.66 24.99 -14.14
CA THR A 294 -6.61 25.21 -13.06
C THR A 294 -6.35 24.24 -11.88
N ALA A 295 -6.08 22.98 -12.18
CA ALA A 295 -5.73 21.97 -11.17
C ALA A 295 -4.42 22.30 -10.45
N HIS A 296 -3.39 22.72 -11.21
CA HIS A 296 -2.12 23.19 -10.67
C HIS A 296 -2.29 24.35 -9.69
N ASP A 297 -3.00 25.40 -10.10
CA ASP A 297 -3.22 26.59 -9.27
C ASP A 297 -4.05 26.25 -8.02
N ALA A 298 -5.06 25.38 -8.16
CA ALA A 298 -5.86 24.91 -7.03
C ALA A 298 -5.03 24.11 -6.04
N PHE A 299 -4.15 23.20 -6.52
CA PHE A 299 -3.24 22.44 -5.69
C PHE A 299 -2.35 23.35 -4.83
N TYR A 300 -1.60 24.26 -5.45
CA TYR A 300 -0.68 25.11 -4.69
C TYR A 300 -1.41 26.07 -3.74
N LYS A 301 -2.57 26.63 -4.11
CA LYS A 301 -3.40 27.41 -3.20
C LYS A 301 -3.83 26.59 -1.99
N GLY A 302 -4.28 25.37 -2.20
CA GLY A 302 -4.62 24.46 -1.09
C GLY A 302 -3.42 24.12 -0.19
N GLN A 303 -2.24 23.88 -0.78
CA GLN A 303 -1.03 23.64 0.02
C GLN A 303 -0.64 24.88 0.83
N ILE A 304 -0.77 26.10 0.28
CA ILE A 304 -0.52 27.35 0.99
C ILE A 304 -1.48 27.51 2.18
N GLU A 305 -2.77 27.22 2.01
CA GLU A 305 -3.76 27.28 3.09
C GLU A 305 -3.43 26.30 4.22
N LEU A 306 -3.09 25.06 3.88
CA LEU A 306 -2.70 24.04 4.86
C LEU A 306 -1.41 24.43 5.60
N ALA A 307 -0.40 24.92 4.88
CA ALA A 307 0.85 25.34 5.46
C ALA A 307 0.69 26.58 6.36
N ASN A 308 -0.17 27.52 6.00
CA ASN A 308 -0.50 28.67 6.86
C ASN A 308 -1.23 28.24 8.16
N ALA A 309 -2.16 27.30 8.08
CA ALA A 309 -2.83 26.75 9.26
C ALA A 309 -1.84 26.02 10.20
N LYS A 310 -0.89 25.27 9.63
CA LYS A 310 0.21 24.62 10.36
C LYS A 310 1.13 25.66 11.00
N LEU A 311 1.52 26.70 10.25
CA LEU A 311 2.37 27.78 10.73
C LEU A 311 1.76 28.50 11.93
N ALA A 312 0.46 28.84 11.87
CA ALA A 312 -0.22 29.50 12.97
C ALA A 312 -0.18 28.68 14.27
N LYS A 313 -0.40 27.36 14.17
CA LYS A 313 -0.27 26.44 15.34
C LYS A 313 1.15 26.40 15.89
N LEU A 314 2.16 26.28 15.01
CA LEU A 314 3.57 26.23 15.43
C LEU A 314 4.02 27.56 16.09
N GLU A 315 3.58 28.71 15.60
CA GLU A 315 3.87 30.02 16.17
C GLU A 315 3.17 30.20 17.53
N GLU A 316 1.94 29.73 17.69
CA GLU A 316 1.23 29.70 18.97
C GLU A 316 1.99 28.83 20.00
N GLU A 317 2.35 27.59 19.60
CA GLU A 317 3.16 26.71 20.45
C GLU A 317 4.51 27.31 20.84
N LEU A 318 5.20 27.98 19.90
CA LEU A 318 6.47 28.63 20.17
C LEU A 318 6.32 29.80 21.15
N SER A 319 5.26 30.59 20.99
CA SER A 319 4.99 31.73 21.88
C SER A 319 4.57 31.32 23.30
N ALA A 320 3.94 30.13 23.44
CA ALA A 320 3.53 29.57 24.73
C ALA A 320 4.69 28.96 25.56
N LYS A 321 5.87 28.77 24.94
CA LYS A 321 7.06 28.20 25.64
C LYS A 321 7.75 29.23 26.50
N GLU A 322 7.98 28.91 27.76
CA GLU A 322 8.77 29.76 28.68
C GLU A 322 10.26 29.83 28.31
N LYS A 323 10.77 28.82 27.61
CA LYS A 323 12.18 28.73 27.15
C LYS A 323 12.20 28.55 25.64
N TRP A 324 13.22 29.17 25.02
CA TRP A 324 13.48 29.03 23.60
C TRP A 324 13.63 27.56 23.19
N ASP A 325 12.84 27.13 22.19
CA ASP A 325 12.86 25.79 21.64
C ASP A 325 13.34 25.88 20.18
N GLN A 326 14.63 25.57 19.97
CA GLN A 326 15.26 25.66 18.65
C GLN A 326 14.61 24.74 17.63
N ALA A 327 14.23 23.51 18.03
CA ALA A 327 13.60 22.55 17.13
C ALA A 327 12.23 23.02 16.63
N LEU A 328 11.47 23.72 17.49
CA LEU A 328 10.19 24.31 17.12
C LEU A 328 10.38 25.56 16.23
N ALA A 329 11.39 26.38 16.53
CA ALA A 329 11.74 27.53 15.68
C ALA A 329 12.18 27.08 14.27
N ASP A 330 12.97 26.01 14.16
CA ASP A 330 13.37 25.44 12.87
C ASP A 330 12.14 24.92 12.09
N LYS A 331 11.14 24.34 12.76
CA LYS A 331 9.88 23.94 12.11
C LYS A 331 9.08 25.13 11.57
N VAL A 332 9.01 26.23 12.32
CA VAL A 332 8.38 27.48 11.89
C VAL A 332 9.06 28.02 10.64
N GLU A 333 10.40 28.10 10.63
CA GLU A 333 11.16 28.60 9.49
C GLU A 333 11.01 27.70 8.26
N ASN A 334 11.09 26.37 8.43
CA ASN A 334 10.87 25.42 7.35
C ASN A 334 9.47 25.56 6.74
N THR A 335 8.43 25.76 7.56
CA THR A 335 7.08 25.96 7.08
C THR A 335 6.91 27.27 6.31
N LYS A 336 7.60 28.36 6.74
CA LYS A 336 7.64 29.63 5.98
C LYS A 336 8.31 29.47 4.62
N ASN A 337 9.42 28.73 4.56
CA ASN A 337 10.12 28.44 3.31
C ASN A 337 9.26 27.57 2.36
N GLU A 338 8.50 26.62 2.91
CA GLU A 338 7.55 25.80 2.17
C GLU A 338 6.44 26.67 1.53
N ILE A 339 5.86 27.61 2.29
CA ILE A 339 4.85 28.56 1.78
C ILE A 339 5.44 29.40 0.65
N ALA A 340 6.63 29.95 0.84
CA ALA A 340 7.30 30.78 -0.17
C ALA A 340 7.54 30.00 -1.47
N SER A 341 7.94 28.73 -1.39
CA SER A 341 8.13 27.83 -2.53
C SER A 341 6.82 27.61 -3.30
N TYR A 342 5.70 27.40 -2.59
CA TYR A 342 4.37 27.22 -3.22
C TYR A 342 3.87 28.52 -3.87
N GLU A 343 4.11 29.68 -3.25
CA GLU A 343 3.78 30.98 -3.84
C GLU A 343 4.61 31.28 -5.10
N GLU A 344 5.86 30.87 -5.14
CA GLU A 344 6.73 31.00 -6.30
C GLU A 344 6.24 30.10 -7.44
N ALA A 345 5.85 28.85 -7.15
CA ALA A 345 5.33 27.91 -8.12
C ALA A 345 4.09 28.43 -8.86
N LEU A 346 3.29 29.29 -8.24
CA LEU A 346 2.13 29.96 -8.89
C LEU A 346 2.51 31.08 -9.87
N LYS A 347 3.75 31.59 -9.82
CA LYS A 347 4.14 32.82 -10.52
C LYS A 347 5.13 32.59 -11.66
N VAL A 348 6.00 31.58 -11.50
CA VAL A 348 7.11 31.34 -12.41
C VAL A 348 7.21 29.86 -12.83
N ARG A 349 7.95 29.64 -13.90
CA ARG A 349 8.35 28.29 -14.32
C ARG A 349 9.13 27.61 -13.20
N HIS A 350 8.72 26.42 -12.81
CA HIS A 350 9.28 25.70 -11.65
C HIS A 350 9.43 24.22 -11.92
N LYS A 351 10.28 23.58 -11.13
CA LYS A 351 10.56 22.15 -11.24
C LYS A 351 9.42 21.31 -10.68
N VAL A 352 9.09 20.24 -11.43
CA VAL A 352 8.11 19.21 -11.08
C VAL A 352 8.64 17.84 -11.45
N ALA A 353 8.05 16.78 -10.88
CA ALA A 353 8.28 15.42 -11.35
C ALA A 353 7.17 15.02 -12.33
N TYR A 354 7.57 14.65 -13.54
CA TYR A 354 6.71 14.09 -14.58
C TYR A 354 6.71 12.57 -14.45
N GLY A 355 5.56 12.00 -14.11
CA GLY A 355 5.36 10.56 -14.01
C GLY A 355 4.62 10.02 -15.23
N ILE A 356 5.14 8.95 -15.83
CA ILE A 356 4.48 8.21 -16.91
C ILE A 356 4.71 6.72 -16.78
N ARG A 357 3.65 5.93 -16.95
CA ARG A 357 3.79 4.48 -16.87
C ARG A 357 4.44 3.90 -18.12
N PRO A 358 5.16 2.78 -18.01
CA PRO A 358 5.83 2.12 -19.14
C PRO A 358 4.89 1.80 -20.30
N GLU A 359 3.64 1.42 -20.04
CA GLU A 359 2.61 1.11 -21.03
C GLU A 359 1.99 2.35 -21.72
N ASP A 360 2.22 3.54 -21.20
CA ASP A 360 1.77 4.80 -21.77
C ASP A 360 2.86 5.50 -22.61
N ILE A 361 3.96 4.80 -22.83
CA ILE A 361 5.04 5.18 -23.75
C ILE A 361 4.95 4.26 -24.98
N HIS A 362 4.80 4.83 -26.16
CA HIS A 362 4.51 4.10 -27.40
C HIS A 362 5.61 4.28 -28.45
N ASP A 363 5.89 3.22 -29.22
CA ASP A 363 6.60 3.37 -30.51
C ASP A 363 5.69 4.12 -31.49
N VAL A 364 6.21 5.13 -32.16
CA VAL A 364 5.44 5.91 -33.18
C VAL A 364 4.90 5.06 -34.32
N LYS A 365 5.39 3.84 -34.51
CA LYS A 365 4.83 2.87 -35.45
C LYS A 365 3.46 2.35 -35.04
N GLU A 366 3.05 2.58 -33.77
CA GLU A 366 1.74 2.22 -33.25
C GLU A 366 0.72 3.28 -33.61
N ASP A 367 0.30 3.58 -34.69
CA ASP A 367 -0.66 4.59 -35.17
C ASP A 367 -1.75 4.99 -34.10
N LYS A 368 -1.30 5.62 -33.00
CA LYS A 368 -2.12 6.05 -31.86
C LYS A 368 -2.26 7.57 -31.86
N GLU A 369 -3.50 8.05 -31.86
CA GLU A 369 -3.80 9.48 -31.81
C GLU A 369 -3.52 10.09 -30.42
N GLY A 370 -3.09 11.34 -30.37
CA GLY A 370 -2.96 12.12 -29.16
C GLY A 370 -1.64 11.94 -28.40
N LEU A 371 -0.66 11.30 -29.06
CA LEU A 371 0.70 11.19 -28.52
C LEU A 371 1.46 12.53 -28.68
N THR A 372 2.49 12.70 -27.87
CA THR A 372 3.45 13.81 -27.99
C THR A 372 4.28 13.70 -29.28
N SER A 373 5.05 14.74 -29.60
CA SER A 373 6.10 14.63 -30.60
C SER A 373 7.09 13.51 -30.23
N PRO A 374 7.52 12.71 -31.20
CA PRO A 374 8.41 11.58 -30.93
C PRO A 374 9.81 12.03 -30.50
N VAL A 375 10.41 11.24 -29.64
CA VAL A 375 11.81 11.40 -29.20
C VAL A 375 12.61 10.20 -29.66
N GLU A 376 13.68 10.43 -30.45
CA GLU A 376 14.60 9.37 -30.86
C GLU A 376 15.54 9.03 -29.69
N LEU A 377 15.55 7.77 -29.27
CA LEU A 377 16.37 7.24 -28.18
C LEU A 377 17.11 5.99 -28.62
N THR A 378 18.20 5.67 -27.94
CA THR A 378 18.94 4.43 -28.16
C THR A 378 18.51 3.40 -27.14
N VAL A 379 18.25 2.19 -27.57
CA VAL A 379 17.90 1.05 -26.73
C VAL A 379 19.15 0.58 -25.99
N ASN A 380 19.17 0.73 -24.68
CA ASN A 380 20.25 0.22 -23.82
C ASN A 380 20.09 -1.30 -23.59
N VAL A 381 18.87 -1.71 -23.21
CA VAL A 381 18.50 -3.11 -23.01
C VAL A 381 17.11 -3.36 -23.57
N ALA A 382 16.92 -4.46 -24.28
CA ALA A 382 15.63 -4.95 -24.75
C ALA A 382 15.33 -6.29 -24.08
N GLU A 383 14.40 -6.34 -23.15
CA GLU A 383 13.96 -7.56 -22.47
C GLU A 383 12.71 -8.11 -23.14
N LEU A 384 12.81 -9.26 -23.81
CA LEU A 384 11.67 -9.92 -24.43
C LEU A 384 10.88 -10.76 -23.39
N LEU A 385 9.64 -10.39 -23.14
CA LEU A 385 8.72 -11.08 -22.24
C LEU A 385 7.58 -11.78 -22.99
N GLY A 386 7.97 -12.55 -24.02
CA GLY A 386 7.05 -13.35 -24.82
C GLY A 386 6.30 -12.53 -25.88
N HIS A 387 5.33 -11.74 -25.51
CA HIS A 387 4.48 -10.95 -26.42
C HIS A 387 4.78 -9.44 -26.41
N GLU A 388 5.71 -8.99 -25.56
CA GLU A 388 6.08 -7.60 -25.41
C GLU A 388 7.55 -7.46 -25.02
N TYR A 389 8.10 -6.27 -25.25
CA TYR A 389 9.41 -5.86 -24.79
C TYR A 389 9.31 -4.87 -23.64
N TYR A 390 10.20 -4.99 -22.66
CA TYR A 390 10.59 -3.88 -21.79
C TYR A 390 11.85 -3.28 -22.39
N ILE A 391 11.72 -2.04 -22.87
CA ILE A 391 12.80 -1.30 -23.52
C ILE A 391 13.37 -0.29 -22.55
N HIS A 392 14.62 -0.47 -22.17
CA HIS A 392 15.39 0.46 -21.35
C HIS A 392 16.13 1.46 -22.22
N THR A 393 15.94 2.74 -21.96
CA THR A 393 16.59 3.85 -22.69
C THR A 393 17.09 4.90 -21.69
N ASP A 394 18.14 5.64 -22.05
CA ASP A 394 18.56 6.83 -21.30
C ASP A 394 17.76 8.06 -21.77
N PHE A 395 17.00 8.65 -20.88
CA PHE A 395 16.31 9.90 -21.11
C PHE A 395 16.87 11.01 -20.22
N GLY A 396 17.90 11.71 -20.72
CA GLY A 396 18.50 12.81 -19.97
C GLY A 396 19.25 12.39 -18.67
N GLY A 397 19.84 11.20 -18.65
CA GLY A 397 20.54 10.63 -17.51
C GLY A 397 19.66 9.79 -16.58
N VAL A 398 18.39 9.57 -16.94
CA VAL A 398 17.45 8.71 -16.20
C VAL A 398 17.14 7.47 -17.02
N ASP A 399 17.25 6.27 -16.42
CA ASP A 399 16.81 5.03 -17.05
C ASP A 399 15.28 5.04 -17.16
N MET A 400 14.79 5.07 -18.40
CA MET A 400 13.36 5.09 -18.71
C MET A 400 12.99 3.74 -19.35
N VAL A 401 11.91 3.15 -18.85
CA VAL A 401 11.38 1.87 -19.33
C VAL A 401 10.12 2.11 -20.14
N ALA A 402 10.08 1.61 -21.38
CA ALA A 402 8.86 1.57 -22.19
C ALA A 402 8.41 0.11 -22.39
N LYS A 403 7.10 -0.11 -22.37
CA LYS A 403 6.47 -1.39 -22.62
C LYS A 403 5.92 -1.43 -24.04
N ILE A 404 6.62 -2.09 -24.96
CA ILE A 404 6.33 -2.08 -26.39
C ILE A 404 5.85 -3.47 -26.84
N PRO A 405 4.73 -3.58 -27.56
CA PRO A 405 4.28 -4.84 -28.15
C PRO A 405 5.29 -5.43 -29.11
N LEU A 406 5.37 -6.75 -29.18
CA LEU A 406 6.23 -7.46 -30.14
C LEU A 406 5.67 -7.32 -31.56
N SER A 407 6.03 -6.26 -32.26
CA SER A 407 5.71 -6.06 -33.68
C SER A 407 6.90 -6.38 -34.59
N THR A 408 8.09 -5.98 -34.17
CA THR A 408 9.37 -6.23 -34.85
C THR A 408 10.44 -6.53 -33.80
N PRO A 409 11.45 -7.38 -34.10
CA PRO A 409 12.56 -7.58 -33.18
C PRO A 409 13.29 -6.27 -32.89
N ILE A 410 13.54 -6.01 -31.60
CA ILE A 410 14.28 -4.84 -31.11
C ILE A 410 15.53 -5.37 -30.40
N HIS A 411 16.69 -4.77 -30.71
CA HIS A 411 17.98 -5.18 -30.16
C HIS A 411 18.66 -4.03 -29.41
N ASN A 412 19.56 -4.37 -28.52
CA ASN A 412 20.43 -3.39 -27.86
C ASN A 412 21.22 -2.59 -28.88
N GLY A 413 21.23 -1.26 -28.75
CA GLY A 413 21.86 -0.34 -29.67
C GLY A 413 20.97 0.16 -30.80
N ASP A 414 19.79 -0.42 -31.01
CA ASP A 414 18.84 0.07 -32.00
C ASP A 414 18.36 1.48 -31.62
N LYS A 415 17.99 2.26 -32.64
CA LYS A 415 17.29 3.53 -32.45
C LYS A 415 15.79 3.31 -32.49
N ILE A 416 15.09 3.84 -31.49
CA ILE A 416 13.63 3.80 -31.39
C ILE A 416 13.07 5.20 -31.21
N SER A 417 11.94 5.47 -31.85
CA SER A 417 11.23 6.73 -31.72
C SER A 417 10.03 6.53 -30.79
N LEU A 418 10.12 7.05 -29.57
CA LEU A 418 9.10 6.91 -28.55
C LEU A 418 8.30 8.20 -28.40
N ALA A 419 7.00 8.05 -28.13
CA ALA A 419 6.09 9.16 -27.84
C ALA A 419 5.28 8.85 -26.58
N PHE A 420 4.88 9.89 -25.84
CA PHE A 420 4.19 9.77 -24.57
C PHE A 420 2.69 10.04 -24.73
N ASP A 421 1.83 9.29 -24.05
CA ASP A 421 0.43 9.64 -23.90
C ASP A 421 0.27 10.72 -22.81
N ALA A 422 0.25 11.99 -23.22
CA ALA A 422 0.19 13.12 -22.31
C ALA A 422 -1.08 13.14 -21.43
N LYS A 423 -2.15 12.42 -21.83
CA LYS A 423 -3.39 12.31 -21.03
C LYS A 423 -3.24 11.37 -19.84
N LYS A 424 -2.25 10.49 -19.90
CA LYS A 424 -1.91 9.50 -18.86
C LYS A 424 -0.76 9.95 -17.96
N ALA A 425 -0.21 11.11 -18.22
CA ALA A 425 0.86 11.68 -17.42
C ALA A 425 0.35 12.11 -16.03
N HIS A 426 1.22 11.97 -15.04
CA HIS A 426 1.01 12.45 -13.68
C HIS A 426 2.07 13.50 -13.34
N ILE A 427 1.66 14.57 -12.71
CA ILE A 427 2.59 15.60 -12.27
C ILE A 427 2.60 15.65 -10.75
N PHE A 428 3.82 15.64 -10.21
CA PHE A 428 4.03 15.68 -8.76
C PHE A 428 4.85 16.90 -8.37
N ASP A 429 4.48 17.50 -7.26
CA ASP A 429 5.30 18.51 -6.61
C ASP A 429 6.55 17.87 -6.00
N LEU A 430 7.72 18.47 -6.22
CA LEU A 430 8.99 17.92 -5.71
C LEU A 430 9.19 18.15 -4.21
N THR A 431 8.52 19.15 -3.63
CA THR A 431 8.64 19.49 -2.21
C THR A 431 7.79 18.57 -1.36
N SER A 432 6.50 18.48 -1.64
CA SER A 432 5.57 17.63 -0.88
C SER A 432 5.49 16.19 -1.40
N THR A 433 6.06 15.91 -2.56
CA THR A 433 5.91 14.65 -3.33
C THR A 433 4.48 14.29 -3.72
N LYS A 434 3.49 15.13 -3.43
CA LYS A 434 2.09 14.92 -3.72
C LYS A 434 1.79 15.10 -5.21
N ARG A 435 0.77 14.38 -5.68
CA ARG A 435 0.29 14.55 -7.05
C ARG A 435 -0.44 15.89 -7.19
N ILE A 436 -0.07 16.64 -8.21
CA ILE A 436 -0.74 17.90 -8.58
C ILE A 436 -1.99 17.59 -9.40
N PHE A 437 -1.89 16.70 -10.40
CA PHE A 437 -2.99 16.18 -11.22
C PHE A 437 -2.60 14.91 -11.97
#